data_64a92d59abb4be65319f4a40bab63f38
#
_entry.id   64a92d59abb4be65319f4a40bab63f38
#
_cell.length_a   1.000
_cell.length_b   1.000
_cell.length_c   1.000
_cell.angle_alpha   90.00
_cell.angle_beta   90.00
_cell.angle_gamma   90.00
#
_symmetry.space_group_name_H-M   'P 1'
#
loop_
_entity.id
_entity.type
_entity.pdbx_description
1 polymer ?
#
loop_
_entity_poly.entity_id
_entity_poly.type
_entity_poly.pdbx_seq_one_letter_code
_entity_poly.pdbx_strand_id
1 'polypeptide(L)'
;MSQVTLGLCQIKVIDNKNSNINNAKNFLTNAHNNNVEIAILPEMFNCPYENSKFIEYAEEEGDSLTLNQIKDISQDYDMHIIAGSIPEKVDNKIYNTCFFFNNKGKIIGKYSKMHLFDVDVDNGIKFKESDTLTAGDKFTLVETKWGKIGLGICYDLRFPEFSRLLALDGADILVYPGAFNLTTGPNHWETLFKSRALDNQVFSVGVAPAINKDSSYQSYGHSLICSPWGNVINQADYDENLIVEKIDLNLIKKVRSEIPVLKNRRTDIYNIS
;
A
#
# COMPACT_ATOMS: atom_id res chain seq x y z
N MET A 1 -15.69 13.97 6.55
CA MET A 1 -16.40 12.87 7.26
C MET A 1 -15.43 12.22 8.19
N SER A 2 -15.86 11.77 9.38
CA SER A 2 -14.94 11.16 10.36
C SER A 2 -14.76 9.65 10.19
N GLN A 3 -15.59 8.99 9.41
CA GLN A 3 -15.57 7.55 9.20
C GLN A 3 -15.38 7.21 7.73
N VAL A 4 -14.67 6.10 7.46
CA VAL A 4 -14.44 5.54 6.13
C VAL A 4 -14.42 4.02 6.18
N THR A 5 -15.05 3.37 5.20
CA THR A 5 -15.00 1.91 5.04
C THR A 5 -13.89 1.56 4.05
N LEU A 6 -12.87 0.87 4.54
CA LEU A 6 -11.74 0.40 3.75
C LEU A 6 -11.97 -1.05 3.28
N GLY A 7 -11.53 -1.36 2.07
CA GLY A 7 -11.48 -2.72 1.53
C GLY A 7 -10.05 -3.11 1.18
N LEU A 8 -9.48 -4.08 1.89
CA LEU A 8 -8.13 -4.58 1.62
C LEU A 8 -8.24 -5.84 0.79
N CYS A 9 -7.84 -5.75 -0.47
CA CYS A 9 -7.96 -6.84 -1.44
C CYS A 9 -6.68 -7.68 -1.44
N GLN A 10 -6.57 -8.68 -0.58
CA GLN A 10 -5.47 -9.65 -0.59
C GLN A 10 -5.71 -10.68 -1.70
N ILE A 11 -5.18 -10.42 -2.88
CA ILE A 11 -5.37 -11.25 -4.08
C ILE A 11 -4.13 -12.07 -4.39
N LYS A 12 -4.31 -13.26 -4.98
CA LYS A 12 -3.22 -14.08 -5.52
C LYS A 12 -2.76 -13.51 -6.86
N VAL A 13 -1.44 -13.41 -7.03
CA VAL A 13 -0.81 -12.99 -8.29
C VAL A 13 -0.15 -14.19 -8.94
N ILE A 14 -0.39 -14.36 -10.26
CA ILE A 14 0.17 -15.43 -11.09
C ILE A 14 0.87 -14.85 -12.33
N ASP A 15 1.59 -15.68 -13.07
CA ASP A 15 2.25 -15.25 -14.31
C ASP A 15 1.25 -15.16 -15.49
N ASN A 16 0.22 -14.33 -15.31
CA ASN A 16 -0.73 -13.97 -16.35
C ASN A 16 -1.43 -12.65 -16.03
N LYS A 17 -1.05 -11.57 -16.72
CA LYS A 17 -1.55 -10.21 -16.49
C LYS A 17 -3.08 -10.14 -16.54
N ASN A 18 -3.70 -10.70 -17.56
CA ASN A 18 -5.16 -10.64 -17.73
C ASN A 18 -5.89 -11.36 -16.58
N SER A 19 -5.37 -12.51 -16.14
CA SER A 19 -5.94 -13.22 -14.99
C SER A 19 -5.79 -12.42 -13.70
N ASN A 20 -4.66 -11.77 -13.48
CA ASN A 20 -4.43 -10.91 -12.31
C ASN A 20 -5.38 -9.70 -12.31
N ILE A 21 -5.56 -9.03 -13.46
CA ILE A 21 -6.51 -7.93 -13.61
C ILE A 21 -7.95 -8.41 -13.34
N ASN A 22 -8.33 -9.55 -13.89
CA ASN A 22 -9.66 -10.12 -13.68
C ASN A 22 -9.89 -10.50 -12.21
N ASN A 23 -8.87 -11.06 -11.55
CA ASN A 23 -8.95 -11.34 -10.12
C ASN A 23 -9.12 -10.05 -9.29
N ALA A 24 -8.34 -9.00 -9.58
CA ALA A 24 -8.51 -7.69 -8.96
C ALA A 24 -9.93 -7.14 -9.18
N LYS A 25 -10.49 -7.24 -10.39
CA LYS A 25 -11.88 -6.84 -10.70
C LYS A 25 -12.91 -7.57 -9.83
N ASN A 26 -12.75 -8.89 -9.66
CA ASN A 26 -13.66 -9.68 -8.83
C ASN A 26 -13.63 -9.22 -7.37
N PHE A 27 -12.44 -8.95 -6.83
CA PHE A 27 -12.29 -8.41 -5.47
C PHE A 27 -12.87 -7.01 -5.32
N LEU A 28 -12.65 -6.12 -6.30
CA LEU A 28 -13.23 -4.78 -6.32
C LEU A 28 -14.77 -4.81 -6.44
N THR A 29 -15.32 -5.75 -7.21
CA THR A 29 -16.77 -5.99 -7.27
C THR A 29 -17.30 -6.43 -5.90
N ASN A 30 -16.60 -7.35 -5.24
CA ASN A 30 -16.97 -7.78 -3.89
C ASN A 30 -16.85 -6.64 -2.86
N ALA A 31 -15.81 -5.81 -2.97
CA ALA A 31 -15.66 -4.61 -2.14
C ALA A 31 -16.83 -3.63 -2.33
N HIS A 32 -17.23 -3.35 -3.57
CA HIS A 32 -18.41 -2.54 -3.87
C HIS A 32 -19.68 -3.10 -3.23
N ASN A 33 -19.93 -4.40 -3.37
CA ASN A 33 -21.10 -5.08 -2.79
C ASN A 33 -21.14 -5.03 -1.24
N ASN A 34 -19.99 -4.78 -0.60
CA ASN A 34 -19.85 -4.60 0.83
C ASN A 34 -19.75 -3.12 1.25
N ASN A 35 -20.13 -2.19 0.38
CA ASN A 35 -20.14 -0.73 0.63
C ASN A 35 -18.76 -0.16 1.01
N VAL A 36 -17.70 -0.69 0.45
CA VAL A 36 -16.36 -0.14 0.58
C VAL A 36 -16.28 1.22 -0.10
N GLU A 37 -15.70 2.20 0.57
CA GLU A 37 -15.52 3.56 0.06
C GLU A 37 -14.14 3.76 -0.56
N ILE A 38 -13.11 3.08 -0.01
CA ILE A 38 -11.75 3.05 -0.55
C ILE A 38 -11.27 1.59 -0.60
N ALA A 39 -11.11 1.04 -1.79
CA ALA A 39 -10.50 -0.27 -2.00
C ALA A 39 -9.00 -0.13 -2.25
N ILE A 40 -8.22 -1.08 -1.76
CA ILE A 40 -6.76 -1.07 -1.84
C ILE A 40 -6.29 -2.41 -2.40
N LEU A 41 -5.54 -2.37 -3.49
CA LEU A 41 -4.89 -3.52 -4.11
C LEU A 41 -3.45 -3.66 -3.61
N PRO A 42 -2.83 -4.86 -3.65
CA PRO A 42 -1.48 -5.07 -3.13
C PRO A 42 -0.38 -4.60 -4.09
N GLU A 43 0.87 -4.61 -3.63
CA GLU A 43 2.07 -4.34 -4.43
C GLU A 43 2.17 -5.32 -5.61
N MET A 44 2.48 -4.79 -6.81
CA MET A 44 2.65 -5.55 -8.06
C MET A 44 1.46 -6.48 -8.37
N PHE A 45 0.23 -5.98 -8.15
CA PHE A 45 -0.97 -6.82 -8.25
C PHE A 45 -1.25 -7.38 -9.65
N ASN A 46 -0.66 -6.82 -10.69
CA ASN A 46 -0.79 -7.29 -12.08
C ASN A 46 0.39 -8.13 -12.56
N CYS A 47 1.44 -8.28 -11.73
CA CYS A 47 2.76 -8.77 -12.15
C CYS A 47 3.40 -9.67 -11.09
N PRO A 48 3.98 -10.84 -11.43
CA PRO A 48 4.82 -11.60 -10.50
C PRO A 48 5.98 -10.76 -9.96
N TYR A 49 6.36 -10.98 -8.69
CA TYR A 49 7.42 -10.21 -8.03
C TYR A 49 8.80 -10.76 -8.41
N GLU A 50 9.20 -10.50 -9.66
CA GLU A 50 10.45 -10.95 -10.27
C GLU A 50 11.01 -9.87 -11.20
N ASN A 51 12.33 -9.62 -11.16
CA ASN A 51 12.97 -8.58 -11.98
C ASN A 51 12.68 -8.69 -13.49
N SER A 52 12.72 -9.91 -14.04
CA SER A 52 12.40 -10.16 -15.45
C SER A 52 10.95 -9.80 -15.78
N LYS A 53 10.03 -10.07 -14.85
CA LYS A 53 8.61 -9.80 -15.03
C LYS A 53 8.28 -8.31 -14.90
N PHE A 54 9.02 -7.56 -14.11
CA PHE A 54 8.83 -6.10 -14.06
C PHE A 54 9.03 -5.46 -15.44
N ILE A 55 10.01 -5.93 -16.23
CA ILE A 55 10.24 -5.45 -17.60
C ILE A 55 9.09 -5.87 -18.52
N GLU A 56 8.72 -7.16 -18.48
CA GLU A 56 7.70 -7.75 -19.35
C GLU A 56 6.32 -7.15 -19.13
N TYR A 57 5.98 -6.86 -17.87
CA TYR A 57 4.65 -6.38 -17.45
C TYR A 57 4.55 -4.86 -17.36
N ALA A 58 5.64 -4.12 -17.58
CA ALA A 58 5.63 -2.67 -17.48
C ALA A 58 4.64 -2.03 -18.45
N GLU A 59 3.91 -1.03 -17.98
CA GLU A 59 2.89 -0.30 -18.74
C GLU A 59 3.16 1.20 -18.66
N GLU A 60 2.89 1.94 -19.73
CA GLU A 60 2.91 3.40 -19.74
C GLU A 60 1.55 3.93 -19.27
N GLU A 61 1.52 4.96 -18.40
CA GLU A 61 0.28 5.48 -17.81
C GLU A 61 -0.80 5.80 -18.86
N GLY A 62 -0.41 6.39 -20.00
CA GLY A 62 -1.33 6.80 -21.05
C GLY A 62 -1.89 5.65 -21.91
N ASP A 63 -1.26 4.44 -21.86
CA ASP A 63 -1.65 3.25 -22.64
C ASP A 63 -1.65 1.98 -21.78
N SER A 64 -2.06 2.12 -20.53
CA SER A 64 -2.10 1.02 -19.56
C SER A 64 -3.42 0.28 -19.61
N LEU A 65 -3.38 -1.01 -19.97
CA LEU A 65 -4.54 -1.90 -19.84
C LEU A 65 -5.01 -1.98 -18.39
N THR A 66 -4.08 -2.15 -17.46
CA THR A 66 -4.37 -2.28 -16.03
C THR A 66 -5.05 -1.02 -15.50
N LEU A 67 -4.47 0.17 -15.74
CA LEU A 67 -5.01 1.43 -15.21
C LEU A 67 -6.35 1.80 -15.85
N ASN A 68 -6.55 1.51 -17.13
CA ASN A 68 -7.84 1.73 -17.80
C ASN A 68 -8.94 0.89 -17.15
N GLN A 69 -8.69 -0.39 -16.85
CA GLN A 69 -9.65 -1.26 -16.16
C GLN A 69 -9.95 -0.76 -14.72
N ILE A 70 -8.94 -0.32 -13.96
CA ILE A 70 -9.16 0.25 -12.62
C ILE A 70 -9.94 1.55 -12.68
N LYS A 71 -9.65 2.42 -13.64
CA LYS A 71 -10.40 3.66 -13.90
C LYS A 71 -11.88 3.37 -14.12
N ASP A 72 -12.19 2.46 -15.05
CA ASP A 72 -13.58 2.13 -15.39
C ASP A 72 -14.33 1.60 -14.15
N ILE A 73 -13.70 0.68 -13.39
CA ILE A 73 -14.29 0.14 -12.16
C ILE A 73 -14.52 1.25 -11.11
N SER A 74 -13.57 2.19 -10.96
CA SER A 74 -13.74 3.28 -9.98
C SER A 74 -14.92 4.18 -10.32
N GLN A 75 -15.19 4.39 -11.61
CA GLN A 75 -16.35 5.14 -12.11
C GLN A 75 -17.66 4.37 -11.94
N ASP A 76 -17.68 3.10 -12.40
CA ASP A 76 -18.88 2.26 -12.39
C ASP A 76 -19.39 1.99 -10.97
N TYR A 77 -18.48 1.86 -10.00
CA TYR A 77 -18.83 1.57 -8.61
C TYR A 77 -18.84 2.81 -7.69
N ASP A 78 -18.60 4.00 -8.24
CA ASP A 78 -18.49 5.26 -7.46
C ASP A 78 -17.54 5.10 -6.24
N MET A 79 -16.47 4.33 -6.41
CA MET A 79 -15.55 3.89 -5.37
C MET A 79 -14.13 4.43 -5.61
N HIS A 80 -13.46 4.88 -4.54
CA HIS A 80 -12.04 5.23 -4.62
C HIS A 80 -11.18 3.97 -4.65
N ILE A 81 -10.11 3.94 -5.45
CA ILE A 81 -9.23 2.77 -5.55
C ILE A 81 -7.77 3.19 -5.44
N ILE A 82 -7.07 2.64 -4.46
CA ILE A 82 -5.61 2.66 -4.41
C ILE A 82 -5.14 1.40 -5.15
N ALA A 83 -4.73 1.61 -6.40
CA ALA A 83 -4.19 0.57 -7.28
C ALA A 83 -2.73 0.30 -6.85
N GLY A 84 -2.59 -0.50 -5.84
CA GLY A 84 -1.48 -0.84 -4.97
C GLY A 84 -0.11 -0.56 -5.55
N SER A 85 0.34 -1.34 -6.53
CA SER A 85 1.32 -0.88 -7.51
C SER A 85 1.36 -1.77 -8.75
N ILE A 86 1.93 -1.22 -9.79
CA ILE A 86 2.29 -1.91 -11.02
C ILE A 86 3.68 -1.48 -11.46
N PRO A 87 4.38 -2.27 -12.30
CA PRO A 87 5.57 -1.78 -12.97
C PRO A 87 5.14 -0.73 -14.01
N GLU A 88 5.52 0.51 -13.77
CA GLU A 88 5.24 1.65 -14.65
C GLU A 88 6.46 1.97 -15.49
N LYS A 89 6.30 2.04 -16.81
CA LYS A 89 7.33 2.51 -17.72
C LYS A 89 7.17 4.01 -17.98
N VAL A 90 8.24 4.76 -17.69
CA VAL A 90 8.35 6.18 -18.04
C VAL A 90 9.66 6.37 -18.80
N ASP A 91 9.58 6.73 -20.06
CA ASP A 91 10.72 6.77 -20.97
C ASP A 91 11.47 5.42 -21.01
N ASN A 92 12.75 5.42 -20.64
CA ASN A 92 13.60 4.23 -20.60
C ASN A 92 13.73 3.63 -19.17
N LYS A 93 12.90 4.06 -18.24
CA LYS A 93 12.95 3.63 -16.83
C LYS A 93 11.68 2.89 -16.43
N ILE A 94 11.83 1.99 -15.47
CA ILE A 94 10.69 1.27 -14.88
C ILE A 94 10.63 1.62 -13.39
N TYR A 95 9.44 1.93 -12.91
CA TYR A 95 9.15 2.27 -11.53
C TYR A 95 8.15 1.30 -10.93
N ASN A 96 8.22 1.09 -9.63
CA ASN A 96 7.17 0.44 -8.86
C ASN A 96 6.19 1.54 -8.42
N THR A 97 5.04 1.68 -9.10
CA THR A 97 4.17 2.85 -8.95
C THR A 97 2.77 2.49 -8.49
N CYS A 98 2.35 3.15 -7.41
CA CYS A 98 1.00 3.12 -6.85
C CYS A 98 0.19 4.30 -7.41
N PHE A 99 -1.05 4.03 -7.84
CA PHE A 99 -1.98 5.04 -8.35
C PHE A 99 -3.22 5.12 -7.46
N PHE A 100 -3.65 6.33 -7.13
CA PHE A 100 -4.87 6.54 -6.37
C PHE A 100 -5.94 7.18 -7.28
N PHE A 101 -6.98 6.42 -7.57
CA PHE A 101 -8.14 6.86 -8.34
C PHE A 101 -9.26 7.34 -7.42
N ASN A 102 -9.86 8.48 -7.75
CA ASN A 102 -11.12 8.87 -7.12
C ASN A 102 -12.30 8.13 -7.77
N ASN A 103 -13.48 8.26 -7.17
CA ASN A 103 -14.73 7.69 -7.64
C ASN A 103 -15.25 8.22 -9.02
N LYS A 104 -14.45 9.05 -9.71
CA LYS A 104 -14.73 9.54 -11.09
C LYS A 104 -13.66 9.09 -12.07
N GLY A 105 -12.84 8.11 -11.69
CA GLY A 105 -11.77 7.57 -12.54
C GLY A 105 -10.58 8.50 -12.72
N LYS A 106 -10.50 9.60 -11.96
CA LYS A 106 -9.34 10.51 -12.03
C LYS A 106 -8.25 10.05 -11.09
N ILE A 107 -7.02 9.99 -11.57
CA ILE A 107 -5.84 9.82 -10.72
C ILE A 107 -5.68 11.10 -9.89
N ILE A 108 -5.76 10.95 -8.55
CA ILE A 108 -5.61 12.03 -7.56
C ILE A 108 -4.33 11.88 -6.73
N GLY A 109 -3.63 10.77 -6.89
CA GLY A 109 -2.32 10.50 -6.28
C GLY A 109 -1.53 9.51 -7.11
N LYS A 110 -0.22 9.72 -7.19
CA LYS A 110 0.73 8.84 -7.85
C LYS A 110 2.00 8.81 -7.01
N TYR A 111 2.45 7.61 -6.67
CA TYR A 111 3.63 7.40 -5.84
C TYR A 111 4.51 6.30 -6.42
N SER A 112 5.75 6.61 -6.75
CA SER A 112 6.77 5.64 -7.14
C SER A 112 7.67 5.33 -5.93
N LYS A 113 7.88 4.05 -5.66
CA LYS A 113 8.65 3.53 -4.52
C LYS A 113 10.00 4.20 -4.40
N MET A 114 10.25 4.86 -3.25
CA MET A 114 11.50 5.59 -3.01
C MET A 114 12.64 4.66 -2.57
N HIS A 115 12.32 3.67 -1.72
CA HIS A 115 13.31 2.74 -1.19
C HIS A 115 13.18 1.39 -1.89
N LEU A 116 14.12 1.09 -2.79
CA LEU A 116 14.14 -0.18 -3.51
C LEU A 116 14.60 -1.31 -2.58
N PHE A 117 14.01 -2.49 -2.79
CA PHE A 117 14.26 -3.66 -1.95
C PHE A 117 15.53 -4.38 -2.43
N ASP A 118 16.68 -3.88 -2.00
CA ASP A 118 17.99 -4.49 -2.23
C ASP A 118 18.45 -5.15 -0.93
N VAL A 119 18.37 -6.48 -0.88
CA VAL A 119 18.67 -7.26 0.33
C VAL A 119 19.46 -8.53 0.01
N ASP A 120 20.30 -8.90 0.95
CA ASP A 120 21.03 -10.17 0.97
C ASP A 120 20.99 -10.72 2.39
N VAL A 121 20.06 -11.63 2.66
CA VAL A 121 19.84 -12.20 4.00
C VAL A 121 20.49 -13.59 4.06
N ASP A 122 21.38 -13.81 5.00
CA ASP A 122 22.03 -15.11 5.22
C ASP A 122 20.99 -16.22 5.39
N ASN A 123 21.10 -17.27 4.56
CA ASN A 123 20.16 -18.40 4.50
C ASN A 123 18.68 -17.98 4.26
N GLY A 124 18.47 -16.80 3.69
CA GLY A 124 17.16 -16.23 3.42
C GLY A 124 17.03 -15.68 2.00
N ILE A 125 16.27 -14.62 1.86
CA ILE A 125 16.06 -13.99 0.56
C ILE A 125 17.28 -13.18 0.12
N LYS A 126 17.61 -13.32 -1.17
CA LYS A 126 18.49 -12.41 -1.90
C LYS A 126 17.69 -11.81 -3.05
N PHE A 127 17.52 -10.49 -3.06
CA PHE A 127 16.76 -9.78 -4.08
C PHE A 127 17.32 -8.37 -4.28
N LYS A 128 17.32 -7.90 -5.51
CA LYS A 128 17.84 -6.59 -5.84
C LYS A 128 16.94 -5.90 -6.88
N GLU A 129 15.97 -5.10 -6.39
CA GLU A 129 15.07 -4.34 -7.25
C GLU A 129 15.80 -3.33 -8.14
N SER A 130 16.89 -2.76 -7.64
CA SER A 130 17.66 -1.75 -8.38
C SER A 130 18.34 -2.27 -9.66
N ASP A 131 18.36 -3.60 -9.86
CA ASP A 131 18.82 -4.16 -11.15
C ASP A 131 17.83 -3.87 -12.29
N THR A 132 16.57 -3.54 -11.96
CA THR A 132 15.49 -3.33 -12.95
C THR A 132 14.71 -2.05 -12.70
N LEU A 133 14.43 -1.72 -11.44
CA LEU A 133 13.58 -0.59 -11.09
C LEU A 133 14.39 0.67 -10.78
N THR A 134 13.78 1.81 -11.05
CA THR A 134 14.29 3.12 -10.67
C THR A 134 13.55 3.62 -9.43
N ALA A 135 14.29 4.18 -8.46
CA ALA A 135 13.70 4.79 -7.28
C ALA A 135 12.94 6.07 -7.61
N GLY A 136 11.79 6.25 -6.95
CA GLY A 136 11.06 7.52 -6.94
C GLY A 136 11.77 8.58 -6.09
N ASP A 137 11.33 9.83 -6.21
CA ASP A 137 11.96 11.00 -5.58
C ASP A 137 10.98 11.93 -4.85
N LYS A 138 9.69 11.52 -4.72
CA LYS A 138 8.65 12.38 -4.18
C LYS A 138 7.75 11.65 -3.19
N PHE A 139 7.45 12.30 -2.07
CA PHE A 139 6.36 11.89 -1.18
C PHE A 139 5.01 12.14 -1.83
N THR A 140 4.03 11.32 -1.50
CA THR A 140 2.65 11.52 -1.96
C THR A 140 1.70 11.50 -0.78
N LEU A 141 1.03 12.64 -0.60
CA LEU A 141 -0.04 12.83 0.37
C LEU A 141 -1.29 13.30 -0.39
N VAL A 142 -2.36 12.55 -0.27
CA VAL A 142 -3.60 12.78 -1.02
C VAL A 142 -4.69 13.30 -0.09
N GLU A 143 -5.25 14.48 -0.38
CA GLU A 143 -6.41 15.00 0.34
C GLU A 143 -7.68 14.33 -0.14
N THR A 144 -8.48 13.84 0.81
CA THR A 144 -9.77 13.20 0.55
C THR A 144 -10.86 13.81 1.45
N LYS A 145 -12.13 13.51 1.16
CA LYS A 145 -13.24 13.96 2.01
C LYS A 145 -13.20 13.36 3.44
N TRP A 146 -12.41 12.33 3.67
CA TRP A 146 -12.28 11.67 4.98
C TRP A 146 -11.08 12.18 5.78
N GLY A 147 -10.01 12.59 5.10
CA GLY A 147 -8.74 13.02 5.68
C GLY A 147 -7.60 12.88 4.67
N LYS A 148 -6.38 13.03 5.12
CA LYS A 148 -5.19 12.91 4.27
C LYS A 148 -4.63 11.48 4.31
N ILE A 149 -4.35 10.92 3.13
CA ILE A 149 -3.80 9.57 2.96
C ILE A 149 -2.38 9.67 2.43
N GLY A 150 -1.42 9.19 3.20
CA GLY A 150 -0.03 9.05 2.78
C GLY A 150 0.21 7.71 2.12
N LEU A 151 0.87 7.70 0.97
CA LEU A 151 1.20 6.51 0.20
C LEU A 151 2.68 6.13 0.37
N GLY A 152 2.93 4.87 0.66
CA GLY A 152 4.24 4.22 0.59
C GLY A 152 4.10 2.84 -0.05
N ILE A 153 5.21 2.19 -0.39
CA ILE A 153 5.20 0.83 -0.96
C ILE A 153 6.22 -0.03 -0.20
N CYS A 154 5.74 -1.13 0.39
CA CYS A 154 6.54 -2.25 0.89
C CYS A 154 7.76 -1.83 1.75
N TYR A 155 8.92 -1.75 1.13
CA TYR A 155 10.20 -1.47 1.80
C TYR A 155 10.23 -0.08 2.46
N ASP A 156 9.45 0.90 1.97
CA ASP A 156 9.31 2.23 2.57
C ASP A 156 8.84 2.17 4.03
N LEU A 157 8.03 1.15 4.38
CA LEU A 157 7.56 0.90 5.75
C LEU A 157 8.70 0.74 6.76
N ARG A 158 9.89 0.30 6.34
CA ARG A 158 11.05 0.09 7.22
C ARG A 158 11.71 1.38 7.67
N PHE A 159 11.48 2.47 6.95
CA PHE A 159 12.07 3.78 7.20
C PHE A 159 11.13 4.63 8.07
N PRO A 160 11.40 4.76 9.39
CA PRO A 160 10.54 5.54 10.29
C PRO A 160 10.45 7.02 9.88
N GLU A 161 11.51 7.56 9.27
CA GLU A 161 11.56 8.93 8.75
C GLU A 161 10.49 9.16 7.69
N PHE A 162 10.31 8.22 6.76
CA PHE A 162 9.32 8.29 5.70
C PHE A 162 7.89 8.42 6.26
N SER A 163 7.53 7.52 7.17
CA SER A 163 6.22 7.54 7.84
C SER A 163 6.03 8.81 8.68
N ARG A 164 7.11 9.25 9.36
CA ARG A 164 7.09 10.45 10.20
C ARG A 164 6.87 11.72 9.39
N LEU A 165 7.52 11.88 8.24
CA LEU A 165 7.34 13.04 7.36
C LEU A 165 5.90 13.12 6.86
N LEU A 166 5.34 12.01 6.36
CA LEU A 166 3.93 11.98 5.94
C LEU A 166 2.97 12.37 7.08
N ALA A 167 3.22 11.87 8.30
CA ALA A 167 2.38 12.19 9.46
C ALA A 167 2.51 13.67 9.88
N LEU A 168 3.70 14.26 9.76
CA LEU A 168 3.94 15.69 10.05
C LEU A 168 3.29 16.60 9.02
N ASP A 169 3.19 16.16 7.76
CA ASP A 169 2.46 16.85 6.69
C ASP A 169 0.93 16.64 6.82
N GLY A 170 0.50 15.87 7.83
CA GLY A 170 -0.88 15.75 8.24
C GLY A 170 -1.59 14.49 7.74
N ALA A 171 -0.86 13.42 7.40
CA ALA A 171 -1.50 12.13 7.12
C ALA A 171 -2.32 11.65 8.32
N ASP A 172 -3.54 11.18 8.03
CA ASP A 172 -4.43 10.51 8.97
C ASP A 172 -4.37 8.98 8.80
N ILE A 173 -4.13 8.54 7.56
CA ILE A 173 -3.98 7.14 7.19
C ILE A 173 -2.69 7.00 6.39
N LEU A 174 -1.83 6.04 6.77
CA LEU A 174 -0.68 5.60 5.98
C LEU A 174 -1.03 4.28 5.31
N VAL A 175 -0.94 4.22 3.99
CA VAL A 175 -1.25 3.03 3.20
C VAL A 175 0.03 2.51 2.54
N TYR A 176 0.32 1.22 2.79
CA TYR A 176 1.47 0.52 2.24
C TYR A 176 1.02 -0.77 1.55
N PRO A 177 0.76 -0.77 0.25
CA PRO A 177 0.80 -2.00 -0.53
C PRO A 177 2.19 -2.62 -0.40
N GLY A 178 2.28 -3.92 -0.10
CA GLY A 178 3.60 -4.51 0.15
C GLY A 178 3.61 -6.02 0.01
N ALA A 179 4.69 -6.56 -0.53
CA ALA A 179 4.89 -7.99 -0.75
C ALA A 179 6.04 -8.53 0.13
N PHE A 180 5.89 -8.47 1.46
CA PHE A 180 6.86 -9.11 2.35
C PHE A 180 6.84 -10.62 2.12
N ASN A 181 8.03 -11.23 2.12
CA ASN A 181 8.20 -12.66 1.91
C ASN A 181 8.17 -13.47 3.22
N LEU A 182 8.25 -14.78 3.11
CA LEU A 182 8.23 -15.69 4.27
C LEU A 182 9.47 -15.58 5.17
N THR A 183 10.58 -14.99 4.71
CA THR A 183 11.78 -14.75 5.53
C THR A 183 11.54 -13.62 6.52
N THR A 184 10.99 -12.51 6.07
CA THR A 184 10.86 -11.29 6.88
C THR A 184 9.44 -11.02 7.36
N GLY A 185 8.42 -11.52 6.66
CA GLY A 185 7.02 -11.30 6.98
C GLY A 185 6.67 -11.67 8.41
N PRO A 186 6.93 -12.92 8.87
CA PRO A 186 6.52 -13.37 10.20
C PRO A 186 7.04 -12.50 11.36
N ASN A 187 8.23 -11.94 11.22
CA ASN A 187 8.86 -11.17 12.32
C ASN A 187 8.68 -9.66 12.18
N HIS A 188 8.52 -9.15 10.94
CA HIS A 188 8.60 -7.71 10.68
C HIS A 188 7.28 -7.07 10.29
N TRP A 189 6.40 -7.77 9.57
CA TRP A 189 5.20 -7.20 8.96
C TRP A 189 4.31 -6.50 9.99
N GLU A 190 3.72 -7.25 10.89
CA GLU A 190 2.81 -6.71 11.92
C GLU A 190 3.53 -5.71 12.83
N THR A 191 4.76 -6.03 13.27
CA THR A 191 5.55 -5.16 14.16
C THR A 191 5.76 -3.77 13.54
N LEU A 192 6.11 -3.69 12.26
CA LEU A 192 6.33 -2.42 11.59
C LEU A 192 5.04 -1.61 11.44
N PHE A 193 3.93 -2.23 11.06
CA PHE A 193 2.64 -1.53 10.95
C PHE A 193 2.18 -0.99 12.29
N LYS A 194 2.26 -1.77 13.36
CA LYS A 194 1.95 -1.31 14.73
C LYS A 194 2.85 -0.16 15.15
N SER A 195 4.15 -0.24 14.86
CA SER A 195 5.09 0.84 15.17
C SER A 195 4.77 2.12 14.41
N ARG A 196 4.50 2.04 13.08
CA ARG A 196 4.17 3.23 12.29
C ARG A 196 2.85 3.87 12.73
N ALA A 197 1.86 3.06 13.10
CA ALA A 197 0.62 3.57 13.66
C ALA A 197 0.83 4.28 15.00
N LEU A 198 1.55 3.63 15.93
CA LEU A 198 1.79 4.11 17.29
C LEU A 198 2.68 5.37 17.30
N ASP A 199 3.84 5.31 16.61
CA ASP A 199 4.82 6.41 16.59
C ASP A 199 4.25 7.71 16.01
N ASN A 200 3.35 7.57 15.02
CA ASN A 200 2.80 8.69 14.27
C ASN A 200 1.36 9.02 14.67
N GLN A 201 0.75 8.19 15.52
CA GLN A 201 -0.63 8.35 15.99
C GLN A 201 -1.61 8.53 14.82
N VAL A 202 -1.54 7.62 13.84
CA VAL A 202 -2.34 7.54 12.63
C VAL A 202 -2.82 6.11 12.40
N PHE A 203 -3.79 5.90 11.51
CA PHE A 203 -4.06 4.55 11.03
C PHE A 203 -2.94 4.10 10.08
N SER A 204 -2.52 2.84 10.19
CA SER A 204 -1.53 2.23 9.30
C SER A 204 -2.14 1.00 8.64
N VAL A 205 -2.13 0.95 7.32
CA VAL A 205 -2.81 -0.05 6.50
C VAL A 205 -1.83 -0.74 5.58
N GLY A 206 -1.74 -2.06 5.71
CA GLY A 206 -0.92 -2.91 4.87
C GLY A 206 -1.77 -3.82 3.99
N VAL A 207 -1.50 -3.84 2.68
CA VAL A 207 -2.18 -4.75 1.75
C VAL A 207 -1.14 -5.57 1.00
N ALA A 208 -1.17 -6.89 1.20
CA ALA A 208 -0.22 -7.82 0.61
C ALA A 208 -0.90 -8.74 -0.42
N PRO A 209 -0.14 -9.26 -1.40
CA PRO A 209 -0.61 -10.38 -2.20
C PRO A 209 -0.81 -11.61 -1.31
N ALA A 210 -1.83 -12.41 -1.61
CA ALA A 210 -1.98 -13.75 -1.04
C ALA A 210 -0.79 -14.64 -1.43
N ILE A 211 -0.53 -15.66 -0.62
CA ILE A 211 0.55 -16.60 -0.92
C ILE A 211 0.29 -17.32 -2.26
N ASN A 212 1.31 -17.39 -3.10
CA ASN A 212 1.35 -18.26 -4.27
C ASN A 212 2.48 -19.26 -4.10
N LYS A 213 2.15 -20.51 -3.75
CA LYS A 213 3.12 -21.58 -3.48
C LYS A 213 3.89 -22.01 -4.73
N ASP A 214 3.35 -21.70 -5.92
CA ASP A 214 3.97 -22.04 -7.21
C ASP A 214 4.94 -20.92 -7.69
N SER A 215 4.99 -19.79 -7.00
CA SER A 215 5.87 -18.67 -7.33
C SER A 215 7.24 -18.82 -6.68
N SER A 216 8.28 -18.36 -7.37
CA SER A 216 9.64 -18.23 -6.84
C SER A 216 9.70 -17.25 -5.65
N TYR A 217 8.89 -16.20 -5.70
CA TYR A 217 8.70 -15.23 -4.62
C TYR A 217 7.35 -15.46 -3.93
N GLN A 218 7.39 -15.97 -2.70
CA GLN A 218 6.18 -16.25 -1.93
C GLN A 218 5.89 -15.11 -0.97
N SER A 219 4.78 -14.40 -1.22
CA SER A 219 4.30 -13.34 -0.34
C SER A 219 3.77 -13.91 0.97
N TYR A 220 3.95 -13.15 2.07
CA TYR A 220 3.50 -13.54 3.41
C TYR A 220 1.98 -13.38 3.60
N GLY A 221 1.31 -12.56 2.77
CA GLY A 221 -0.09 -12.23 3.00
C GLY A 221 -0.28 -11.32 4.22
N HIS A 222 -1.23 -11.64 5.09
CA HIS A 222 -1.48 -10.97 6.36
C HIS A 222 -1.78 -9.47 6.21
N SER A 223 -2.53 -9.09 5.18
CA SER A 223 -3.04 -7.72 5.06
C SER A 223 -3.71 -7.29 6.35
N LEU A 224 -3.48 -6.04 6.82
CA LEU A 224 -3.92 -5.61 8.13
C LEU A 224 -4.22 -4.13 8.23
N ILE A 225 -4.96 -3.76 9.26
CA ILE A 225 -5.19 -2.38 9.67
C ILE A 225 -4.78 -2.24 11.14
N CYS A 226 -3.93 -1.24 11.42
CA CYS A 226 -3.55 -0.86 12.78
C CYS A 226 -4.15 0.50 13.16
N SER A 227 -4.67 0.59 14.39
CA SER A 227 -5.20 1.83 14.95
C SER A 227 -4.09 2.79 15.40
N PRO A 228 -4.38 4.09 15.59
CA PRO A 228 -3.46 5.06 16.18
C PRO A 228 -2.93 4.69 17.58
N TRP A 229 -3.58 3.71 18.23
CA TRP A 229 -3.16 3.16 19.53
C TRP A 229 -2.19 1.98 19.40
N GLY A 230 -1.84 1.57 18.17
CA GLY A 230 -0.95 0.44 17.90
C GLY A 230 -1.62 -0.95 17.94
N ASN A 231 -2.95 -1.03 18.05
CA ASN A 231 -3.66 -2.30 17.99
C ASN A 231 -3.94 -2.70 16.55
N VAL A 232 -3.77 -3.99 16.23
CA VAL A 232 -4.33 -4.58 15.02
C VAL A 232 -5.85 -4.64 15.17
N ILE A 233 -6.58 -3.97 14.27
CA ILE A 233 -8.05 -3.95 14.24
C ILE A 233 -8.57 -5.18 13.51
N ASN A 234 -7.97 -5.47 12.36
CA ASN A 234 -8.33 -6.61 11.52
C ASN A 234 -7.10 -7.08 10.73
N GLN A 235 -7.02 -8.39 10.48
CA GLN A 235 -5.90 -9.00 9.77
C GLN A 235 -6.36 -10.24 9.00
N ALA A 236 -5.89 -10.38 7.78
CA ALA A 236 -6.04 -11.59 6.98
C ALA A 236 -5.05 -12.68 7.40
N ASP A 237 -5.17 -13.84 6.79
CA ASP A 237 -4.23 -14.95 6.84
C ASP A 237 -3.37 -14.97 5.56
N TYR A 238 -2.83 -16.11 5.16
CA TYR A 238 -2.01 -16.28 3.95
C TYR A 238 -2.81 -16.23 2.66
N ASP A 239 -4.05 -16.73 2.69
CA ASP A 239 -4.88 -16.98 1.51
C ASP A 239 -5.57 -15.70 1.00
N GLU A 240 -6.22 -15.79 -0.15
CA GLU A 240 -7.01 -14.70 -0.71
C GLU A 240 -8.10 -14.27 0.27
N ASN A 241 -8.20 -12.98 0.52
CA ASN A 241 -9.16 -12.41 1.46
C ASN A 241 -9.54 -10.98 1.10
N LEU A 242 -10.77 -10.59 1.34
CA LEU A 242 -11.23 -9.21 1.36
C LEU A 242 -11.53 -8.81 2.81
N ILE A 243 -10.66 -8.00 3.39
CA ILE A 243 -10.98 -7.34 4.66
C ILE A 243 -11.85 -6.13 4.36
N VAL A 244 -13.01 -6.06 4.99
CA VAL A 244 -13.86 -4.86 5.00
C VAL A 244 -13.90 -4.33 6.42
N GLU A 245 -13.41 -3.10 6.62
CA GLU A 245 -13.30 -2.51 7.95
C GLU A 245 -13.66 -1.03 7.94
N LYS A 246 -14.53 -0.64 8.88
CA LYS A 246 -14.94 0.75 9.05
C LYS A 246 -14.14 1.40 10.16
N ILE A 247 -13.31 2.38 9.82
CA ILE A 247 -12.47 3.11 10.78
C ILE A 247 -13.06 4.50 11.10
N ASP A 248 -12.87 4.97 12.34
CA ASP A 248 -13.26 6.31 12.79
C ASP A 248 -12.02 7.18 13.06
N LEU A 249 -11.79 8.17 12.20
CA LEU A 249 -10.65 9.08 12.27
C LEU A 249 -10.68 10.00 13.51
N ASN A 250 -11.82 10.11 14.20
CA ASN A 250 -11.86 10.82 15.50
C ASN A 250 -10.94 10.17 16.55
N LEU A 251 -10.65 8.87 16.40
CA LEU A 251 -9.71 8.18 17.27
C LEU A 251 -8.30 8.83 17.25
N ILE A 252 -7.88 9.37 16.10
CA ILE A 252 -6.59 10.09 15.97
C ILE A 252 -6.55 11.28 16.93
N LYS A 253 -7.62 12.10 16.91
CA LYS A 253 -7.70 13.28 17.78
C LYS A 253 -7.70 12.90 19.27
N LYS A 254 -8.43 11.84 19.61
CA LYS A 254 -8.47 11.29 20.98
C LYS A 254 -7.06 10.87 21.42
N VAL A 255 -6.39 10.02 20.66
CA VAL A 255 -5.06 9.49 20.99
C VAL A 255 -4.03 10.62 21.11
N ARG A 256 -4.03 11.58 20.18
CA ARG A 256 -3.13 12.73 20.20
C ARG A 256 -3.39 13.69 21.38
N SER A 257 -4.62 13.74 21.90
CA SER A 257 -4.94 14.53 23.11
C SER A 257 -4.52 13.84 24.39
N GLU A 258 -4.60 12.51 24.45
CA GLU A 258 -4.23 11.71 25.63
C GLU A 258 -2.72 11.53 25.77
N ILE A 259 -2.02 11.30 24.65
CA ILE A 259 -0.56 11.12 24.59
C ILE A 259 0.00 12.00 23.46
N PRO A 260 0.33 13.27 23.68
CA PRO A 260 0.64 14.23 22.61
C PRO A 260 2.09 14.08 22.08
N VAL A 261 2.46 12.90 21.55
CA VAL A 261 3.82 12.58 21.08
C VAL A 261 4.31 13.56 20.02
N LEU A 262 3.50 13.84 19.00
CA LEU A 262 3.91 14.73 17.91
C LEU A 262 4.12 16.17 18.38
N LYS A 263 3.30 16.65 19.33
CA LYS A 263 3.40 18.00 19.92
C LYS A 263 4.63 18.14 20.82
N ASN A 264 5.00 17.06 21.53
CA ASN A 264 6.08 17.08 22.52
C ASN A 264 7.46 16.81 21.91
N ARG A 265 7.57 16.75 20.58
CA ARG A 265 8.86 16.62 19.90
C ARG A 265 9.76 17.82 20.21
N ARG A 266 11.02 17.54 20.44
CA ARG A 266 12.04 18.57 20.75
C ARG A 266 12.68 19.06 19.44
N THR A 267 11.89 19.79 18.63
CA THR A 267 12.33 20.34 17.34
C THR A 267 13.38 21.45 17.49
N ASP A 268 13.60 21.91 18.73
CA ASP A 268 14.69 22.79 19.14
C ASP A 268 16.04 22.04 19.25
N ILE A 269 16.04 20.70 19.35
CA ILE A 269 17.24 19.87 19.51
C ILE A 269 17.49 19.01 18.26
N TYR A 270 16.42 18.48 17.64
CA TYR A 270 16.53 17.63 16.46
C TYR A 270 15.46 18.01 15.42
N ASN A 271 15.83 17.93 14.14
CA ASN A 271 14.94 18.17 13.01
C ASN A 271 14.90 16.94 12.10
N ILE A 272 13.71 16.66 11.56
CA ILE A 272 13.45 15.62 10.56
C ILE A 272 12.80 16.32 9.36
N SER A 273 13.52 17.22 8.72
CA SER A 273 13.04 17.93 7.53
C SER A 273 14.02 17.74 6.38
#